data_26ef3266c14f32605203304b62dadf1f
#
_entry.id   26ef3266c14f32605203304b62dadf1f
#
_cell.length_a   1.000
_cell.length_b   1.000
_cell.length_c   1.000
_cell.angle_alpha   90.00
_cell.angle_beta   90.00
_cell.angle_gamma   90.00
#
_symmetry.space_group_name_H-M   'P 1'
#
loop_
_entity.id
_entity.type
_entity.pdbx_description
1 polymer ?
#
loop_
_entity_poly.entity_id
_entity_poly.type
_entity_poly.pdbx_seq_one_letter_code
_entity_poly.pdbx_strand_id
1 'polypeptide(L)'
;MMHVNSETGVGQPIEEVGNALASTKTYFHIDATQGFGKLNDSLRSTKYDMLSITAHKLGGPQGIGALILKRDGMYRRPPITPLMFGGQQERGYRPGTTPVALVAGFALAAELCDKEAAEHMAACKRVKENILDQLQGLDYTINGDQENCLPTTLNISFHGVDAEGIFLAVKDHYAFSNGSACNSGSHAPSYVLTAMGLPENLINGAVRISWSYHTLIDLSALKNYTNSISEYC
;
A
#
# COMPACT_ATOMS: atom_id res chain seq x y z
N MET A 1 8.34 0.56 11.18
CA MET A 1 8.54 -0.14 9.89
C MET A 1 7.20 -0.26 9.18
N MET A 2 7.10 -0.08 7.85
CA MET A 2 5.89 -0.41 7.11
C MET A 2 5.73 -1.93 6.96
N HIS A 3 4.48 -2.43 6.94
CA HIS A 3 4.19 -3.84 6.66
C HIS A 3 4.28 -4.14 5.16
N VAL A 4 3.67 -3.27 4.35
CA VAL A 4 3.67 -3.40 2.89
C VAL A 4 3.99 -2.04 2.29
N ASN A 5 4.88 -2.01 1.31
CA ASN A 5 5.20 -0.79 0.58
C ASN A 5 4.03 -0.39 -0.35
N SER A 6 3.64 0.88 -0.32
CA SER A 6 2.49 1.38 -1.07
C SER A 6 2.75 1.61 -2.55
N GLU A 7 4.01 1.61 -2.99
CA GLU A 7 4.37 1.81 -4.41
C GLU A 7 4.60 0.49 -5.12
N THR A 8 5.36 -0.44 -4.50
CA THR A 8 5.73 -1.72 -5.11
C THR A 8 4.84 -2.89 -4.69
N GLY A 9 4.06 -2.72 -3.61
CA GLY A 9 3.27 -3.79 -3.03
C GLY A 9 4.08 -4.80 -2.19
N VAL A 10 5.40 -4.65 -2.11
CA VAL A 10 6.29 -5.61 -1.44
C VAL A 10 6.03 -5.64 0.07
N GLY A 11 5.78 -6.84 0.59
CA GLY A 11 5.69 -7.14 2.02
C GLY A 11 7.06 -7.11 2.69
N GLN A 12 7.14 -6.49 3.86
CA GLN A 12 8.37 -6.41 4.64
C GLN A 12 8.43 -7.55 5.66
N PRO A 13 9.62 -8.02 6.05
CA PRO A 13 9.82 -9.16 6.95
C PRO A 13 9.54 -8.77 8.41
N ILE A 14 8.29 -8.38 8.70
CA ILE A 14 7.90 -7.85 10.02
C ILE A 14 7.99 -8.91 11.12
N GLU A 15 7.77 -10.18 10.79
CA GLU A 15 7.83 -11.28 11.76
C GLU A 15 9.27 -11.53 12.19
N GLU A 16 10.22 -11.58 11.26
CA GLU A 16 11.64 -11.75 11.52
C GLU A 16 12.17 -10.58 12.37
N VAL A 17 11.81 -9.35 11.99
CA VAL A 17 12.18 -8.15 12.75
C VAL A 17 11.57 -8.19 14.14
N GLY A 18 10.30 -8.52 14.28
CA GLY A 18 9.61 -8.66 15.57
C GLY A 18 10.25 -9.72 16.46
N ASN A 19 10.68 -10.84 15.89
CA ASN A 19 11.41 -11.89 16.62
C ASN A 19 12.81 -11.45 17.05
N ALA A 20 13.55 -10.75 16.19
CA ALA A 20 14.87 -10.20 16.52
C ALA A 20 14.79 -9.15 17.64
N LEU A 21 13.73 -8.35 17.69
CA LEU A 21 13.53 -7.31 18.70
C LEU A 21 12.94 -7.84 20.01
N ALA A 22 12.36 -9.04 20.04
CA ALA A 22 11.60 -9.56 21.16
C ALA A 22 12.36 -9.64 22.50
N SER A 23 13.70 -9.80 22.46
CA SER A 23 14.57 -9.82 23.63
C SER A 23 15.22 -8.47 23.97
N THR A 24 14.89 -7.43 23.20
CA THR A 24 15.44 -6.07 23.37
C THR A 24 14.47 -5.16 24.14
N LYS A 25 14.93 -3.94 24.44
CA LYS A 25 14.08 -2.86 25.00
C LYS A 25 13.53 -1.94 23.91
N THR A 26 13.71 -2.29 22.64
CA THR A 26 13.28 -1.49 21.49
C THR A 26 11.79 -1.68 21.26
N TYR A 27 11.04 -0.59 21.20
CA TYR A 27 9.64 -0.64 20.77
C TYR A 27 9.52 -0.82 19.25
N PHE A 28 8.68 -1.74 18.84
CA PHE A 28 8.42 -2.01 17.43
C PHE A 28 7.05 -1.49 17.01
N HIS A 29 7.05 -0.47 16.17
CA HIS A 29 5.85 0.08 15.54
C HIS A 29 5.75 -0.39 14.09
N ILE A 30 4.60 -0.96 13.73
CA ILE A 30 4.28 -1.38 12.37
C ILE A 30 3.25 -0.41 11.79
N ASP A 31 3.57 0.20 10.65
CA ASP A 31 2.56 0.82 9.80
C ASP A 31 1.93 -0.27 8.91
N ALA A 32 0.76 -0.72 9.31
CA ALA A 32 0.01 -1.77 8.61
C ALA A 32 -1.07 -1.20 7.67
N THR A 33 -0.98 0.08 7.31
CA THR A 33 -1.97 0.77 6.47
C THR A 33 -2.29 0.01 5.17
N GLN A 34 -1.30 -0.60 4.54
CA GLN A 34 -1.50 -1.37 3.30
C GLN A 34 -1.74 -2.87 3.53
N GLY A 35 -1.27 -3.42 4.66
CA GLY A 35 -1.31 -4.86 4.92
C GLY A 35 -2.51 -5.32 5.74
N PHE A 36 -3.05 -4.46 6.63
CA PHE A 36 -4.21 -4.82 7.45
C PHE A 36 -5.44 -5.06 6.55
N GLY A 37 -6.20 -6.10 6.88
CA GLY A 37 -7.33 -6.57 6.07
C GLY A 37 -6.95 -7.41 4.85
N LYS A 38 -5.64 -7.55 4.54
CA LYS A 38 -5.12 -8.31 3.40
C LYS A 38 -4.14 -9.41 3.82
N LEU A 39 -3.25 -9.10 4.78
CA LEU A 39 -2.23 -10.00 5.31
C LEU A 39 -2.35 -10.12 6.84
N ASN A 40 -3.57 -10.39 7.32
CA ASN A 40 -3.87 -10.42 8.76
C ASN A 40 -3.10 -11.52 9.50
N ASP A 41 -2.81 -12.64 8.86
CA ASP A 41 -2.11 -13.75 9.51
C ASP A 41 -0.67 -13.37 9.87
N SER A 42 0.05 -12.67 8.99
CA SER A 42 1.39 -12.17 9.31
C SER A 42 1.37 -11.15 10.45
N LEU A 43 0.32 -10.32 10.55
CA LEU A 43 0.16 -9.38 11.66
C LEU A 43 -0.18 -10.10 12.98
N ARG A 44 -0.95 -11.20 12.94
CA ARG A 44 -1.28 -12.00 14.13
C ARG A 44 -0.07 -12.73 14.68
N SER A 45 0.81 -13.25 13.81
CA SER A 45 2.05 -13.96 14.20
C SER A 45 3.15 -13.02 14.68
N THR A 46 3.16 -11.75 14.24
CA THR A 46 4.23 -10.80 14.53
C THR A 46 4.18 -10.28 15.98
N LYS A 47 5.34 -10.21 16.60
CA LYS A 47 5.56 -9.52 17.88
C LYS A 47 5.79 -8.03 17.62
N TYR A 48 4.84 -7.20 18.03
CA TYR A 48 4.93 -5.75 17.92
C TYR A 48 4.37 -5.07 19.17
N ASP A 49 4.69 -3.79 19.36
CA ASP A 49 4.18 -2.96 20.46
C ASP A 49 3.09 -2.00 19.99
N MET A 50 3.22 -1.51 18.76
CA MET A 50 2.30 -0.52 18.17
C MET A 50 1.97 -0.90 16.73
N LEU A 51 0.71 -0.61 16.33
CA LEU A 51 0.24 -0.85 14.97
C LEU A 51 -0.64 0.31 14.50
N SER A 52 -0.30 0.92 13.37
CA SER A 52 -1.14 1.94 12.71
C SER A 52 -1.94 1.34 11.56
N ILE A 53 -3.23 1.68 11.50
CA ILE A 53 -4.16 1.25 10.45
C ILE A 53 -5.09 2.39 10.04
N THR A 54 -5.69 2.30 8.86
CA THR A 54 -6.63 3.30 8.35
C THR A 54 -7.85 2.66 7.69
N ALA A 55 -9.03 3.26 7.86
CA ALA A 55 -10.29 2.72 7.35
C ALA A 55 -10.37 2.72 5.81
N HIS A 56 -9.97 3.82 5.16
CA HIS A 56 -10.15 3.99 3.72
C HIS A 56 -9.35 3.01 2.84
N LYS A 57 -8.33 2.35 3.39
CA LYS A 57 -7.59 1.27 2.68
C LYS A 57 -8.27 -0.10 2.80
N LEU A 58 -9.36 -0.17 3.57
CA LEU A 58 -10.21 -1.36 3.77
C LEU A 58 -11.57 -1.22 3.10
N GLY A 59 -11.81 -0.15 2.32
CA GLY A 59 -13.16 0.17 1.83
C GLY A 59 -14.05 0.85 2.87
N GLY A 60 -13.50 1.24 4.02
CA GLY A 60 -14.17 2.03 5.05
C GLY A 60 -14.11 3.53 4.78
N PRO A 61 -14.68 4.36 5.69
CA PRO A 61 -14.75 5.80 5.50
C PRO A 61 -13.38 6.46 5.56
N GLN A 62 -13.22 7.56 4.80
CA GLN A 62 -12.08 8.47 4.93
C GLN A 62 -12.14 9.26 6.25
N GLY A 63 -11.00 9.75 6.71
CA GLY A 63 -10.90 10.64 7.88
C GLY A 63 -10.77 9.91 9.21
N ILE A 64 -10.68 8.57 9.22
CA ILE A 64 -10.46 7.79 10.43
C ILE A 64 -9.38 6.71 10.26
N GLY A 65 -8.62 6.49 11.31
CA GLY A 65 -7.65 5.43 11.48
C GLY A 65 -7.55 5.03 12.95
N ALA A 66 -6.72 4.05 13.25
CA ALA A 66 -6.47 3.62 14.63
C ALA A 66 -4.98 3.38 14.87
N LEU A 67 -4.55 3.70 16.09
CA LEU A 67 -3.27 3.29 16.65
C LEU A 67 -3.54 2.26 17.75
N ILE A 68 -3.12 1.04 17.50
CA ILE A 68 -3.23 -0.06 18.45
C ILE A 68 -1.98 -0.06 19.31
N LEU A 69 -2.16 0.00 20.63
CA LEU A 69 -1.10 -0.08 21.64
C LEU A 69 -1.21 -1.42 22.36
N LYS A 70 -0.32 -2.33 22.07
CA LYS A 70 -0.29 -3.65 22.70
C LYS A 70 0.21 -3.53 24.13
N ARG A 71 -0.43 -4.23 25.06
CA ARG A 71 0.02 -4.28 26.45
C ARG A 71 1.09 -5.37 26.61
N ASP A 72 2.10 -5.08 27.41
CA ASP A 72 3.08 -6.08 27.83
C ASP A 72 2.49 -7.08 28.85
N GLY A 73 3.29 -8.05 29.28
CA GLY A 73 2.90 -9.04 30.29
C GLY A 73 2.54 -8.45 31.66
N MET A 74 2.85 -7.19 31.92
CA MET A 74 2.46 -6.43 33.12
C MET A 74 1.31 -5.44 32.85
N TYR A 75 0.59 -5.60 31.76
CA TYR A 75 -0.51 -4.74 31.30
C TYR A 75 -0.14 -3.27 31.03
N ARG A 76 1.15 -2.94 30.87
CA ARG A 76 1.64 -1.60 30.55
C ARG A 76 1.60 -1.40 29.03
N ARG A 77 1.29 -0.18 28.61
CA ARG A 77 1.35 0.23 27.19
C ARG A 77 2.71 0.82 26.85
N PRO A 78 3.08 0.83 25.57
CA PRO A 78 4.22 1.61 25.10
C PRO A 78 4.11 3.08 25.56
N PRO A 79 5.19 3.71 26.03
CA PRO A 79 5.20 5.08 26.54
C PRO A 79 5.16 6.07 25.37
N ILE A 80 3.97 6.40 24.88
CA ILE A 80 3.77 7.44 23.88
C ILE A 80 3.23 8.72 24.53
N THR A 81 3.67 9.85 24.02
CA THR A 81 3.17 11.17 24.41
C THR A 81 2.15 11.66 23.38
N PRO A 82 0.96 12.11 23.80
CA PRO A 82 0.00 12.73 22.89
C PRO A 82 0.59 13.93 22.16
N LEU A 83 0.27 14.11 20.88
CA LEU A 83 0.65 15.29 20.12
C LEU A 83 -0.38 16.43 20.24
N MET A 84 -1.60 16.11 20.70
CA MET A 84 -2.68 17.07 20.91
C MET A 84 -3.18 16.95 22.35
N PHE A 85 -3.50 18.08 22.94
CA PHE A 85 -3.95 18.18 24.33
C PHE A 85 -5.37 18.75 24.40
N GLY A 86 -6.14 18.36 25.42
CA GLY A 86 -7.52 18.80 25.63
C GLY A 86 -8.32 17.81 26.46
N GLY A 87 -9.46 17.36 25.95
CA GLY A 87 -10.33 16.40 26.64
C GLY A 87 -9.70 15.01 26.82
N GLN A 88 -10.38 14.17 27.60
CA GLN A 88 -9.89 12.82 27.98
C GLN A 88 -10.32 11.72 27.00
N GLN A 89 -10.84 12.08 25.81
CA GLN A 89 -11.24 11.10 24.80
C GLN A 89 -10.02 10.25 24.41
N GLU A 90 -10.29 9.03 23.94
CA GLU A 90 -9.24 8.04 23.61
C GLU A 90 -8.19 7.90 24.73
N ARG A 91 -8.65 7.94 25.99
CA ARG A 91 -7.80 7.82 27.21
C ARG A 91 -6.72 8.91 27.29
N GLY A 92 -7.02 10.10 26.79
CA GLY A 92 -6.11 11.23 26.76
C GLY A 92 -5.08 11.23 25.63
N TYR A 93 -5.06 10.18 24.78
CA TYR A 93 -4.12 10.13 23.65
C TYR A 93 -4.56 10.99 22.47
N ARG A 94 -5.87 11.15 22.28
CA ARG A 94 -6.42 11.93 21.17
C ARG A 94 -7.71 12.63 21.62
N PRO A 95 -7.66 13.92 21.96
CA PRO A 95 -8.82 14.70 22.38
C PRO A 95 -9.79 14.97 21.22
N GLY A 96 -11.00 15.42 21.57
CA GLY A 96 -12.08 15.74 20.64
C GLY A 96 -13.15 14.67 20.61
N THR A 97 -14.39 15.08 20.34
CA THR A 97 -15.55 14.19 20.27
C THR A 97 -15.32 13.08 19.25
N THR A 98 -15.55 11.84 19.68
CA THR A 98 -15.37 10.67 18.83
C THR A 98 -16.38 10.68 17.67
N PRO A 99 -15.93 10.60 16.42
CA PRO A 99 -16.81 10.56 15.24
C PRO A 99 -17.45 9.18 15.09
N VAL A 100 -18.52 8.91 15.87
CA VAL A 100 -19.12 7.58 16.04
C VAL A 100 -19.47 6.91 14.70
N ALA A 101 -20.02 7.66 13.75
CA ALA A 101 -20.36 7.14 12.44
C ALA A 101 -19.13 6.59 11.68
N LEU A 102 -18.00 7.31 11.74
CA LEU A 102 -16.75 6.87 11.12
C LEU A 102 -16.16 5.65 11.83
N VAL A 103 -16.25 5.62 13.18
CA VAL A 103 -15.79 4.46 13.98
C VAL A 103 -16.60 3.22 13.63
N ALA A 104 -17.93 3.33 13.56
CA ALA A 104 -18.82 2.22 13.19
C ALA A 104 -18.53 1.71 11.76
N GLY A 105 -18.37 2.62 10.80
CA GLY A 105 -17.99 2.27 9.43
C GLY A 105 -16.62 1.61 9.34
N PHE A 106 -15.64 2.07 10.13
CA PHE A 106 -14.32 1.44 10.19
C PHE A 106 -14.39 0.03 10.79
N ALA A 107 -15.15 -0.16 11.87
CA ALA A 107 -15.32 -1.46 12.50
C ALA A 107 -15.94 -2.48 11.53
N LEU A 108 -17.02 -2.08 10.83
CA LEU A 108 -17.64 -2.92 9.81
C LEU A 108 -16.69 -3.27 8.66
N ALA A 109 -15.93 -2.28 8.14
CA ALA A 109 -14.96 -2.52 7.09
C ALA A 109 -13.87 -3.52 7.53
N ALA A 110 -13.37 -3.40 8.77
CA ALA A 110 -12.39 -4.32 9.32
C ALA A 110 -12.94 -5.74 9.47
N GLU A 111 -14.20 -5.88 9.91
CA GLU A 111 -14.87 -7.17 10.03
C GLU A 111 -15.07 -7.84 8.66
N LEU A 112 -15.56 -7.11 7.66
CA LEU A 112 -15.77 -7.61 6.31
C LEU A 112 -14.43 -8.03 5.68
N CYS A 113 -13.41 -7.18 5.77
CA CYS A 113 -12.08 -7.52 5.26
C CYS A 113 -11.49 -8.78 5.90
N ASP A 114 -11.73 -9.03 7.19
CA ASP A 114 -11.23 -10.24 7.84
C ASP A 114 -11.96 -11.49 7.34
N LYS A 115 -13.26 -11.40 7.11
CA LYS A 115 -14.11 -12.51 6.61
C LYS A 115 -13.83 -12.84 5.14
N GLU A 116 -13.60 -11.82 4.32
CA GLU A 116 -13.59 -11.93 2.86
C GLU A 116 -12.15 -11.86 2.27
N ALA A 117 -11.12 -11.74 3.13
CA ALA A 117 -9.73 -11.55 2.72
C ALA A 117 -9.24 -12.55 1.67
N ALA A 118 -9.50 -13.84 1.88
CA ALA A 118 -9.02 -14.90 0.99
C ALA A 118 -9.66 -14.81 -0.40
N GLU A 119 -10.97 -14.54 -0.48
CA GLU A 119 -11.70 -14.39 -1.73
C GLU A 119 -11.24 -13.13 -2.49
N HIS A 120 -11.16 -12.00 -1.76
CA HIS A 120 -10.70 -10.74 -2.34
C HIS A 120 -9.27 -10.83 -2.87
N MET A 121 -8.36 -11.47 -2.13
CA MET A 121 -6.98 -11.67 -2.57
C MET A 121 -6.89 -12.59 -3.79
N ALA A 122 -7.68 -13.66 -3.84
CA ALA A 122 -7.75 -14.54 -5.01
C ALA A 122 -8.29 -13.80 -6.24
N ALA A 123 -9.32 -12.95 -6.07
CA ALA A 123 -9.84 -12.12 -7.15
C ALA A 123 -8.81 -11.09 -7.63
N CYS A 124 -8.12 -10.41 -6.72
CA CYS A 124 -7.04 -9.47 -7.08
C CYS A 124 -5.88 -10.17 -7.81
N LYS A 125 -5.57 -11.42 -7.46
CA LYS A 125 -4.55 -12.21 -8.16
C LYS A 125 -4.95 -12.47 -9.61
N ARG A 126 -6.21 -12.84 -9.87
CA ARG A 126 -6.71 -13.01 -11.24
C ARG A 126 -6.64 -11.70 -12.05
N VAL A 127 -6.94 -10.55 -11.40
CA VAL A 127 -6.78 -9.24 -12.06
C VAL A 127 -5.31 -8.98 -12.41
N LYS A 128 -4.37 -9.30 -11.48
CA LYS A 128 -2.92 -9.18 -11.74
C LYS A 128 -2.50 -10.02 -12.94
N GLU A 129 -2.92 -11.27 -12.99
CA GLU A 129 -2.63 -12.19 -14.10
C GLU A 129 -3.17 -11.62 -15.43
N ASN A 130 -4.40 -11.13 -15.45
CA ASN A 130 -5.00 -10.50 -16.63
C ASN A 130 -4.23 -9.23 -17.07
N ILE A 131 -3.76 -8.40 -16.13
CA ILE A 131 -2.91 -7.24 -16.45
C ILE A 131 -1.63 -7.69 -17.12
N LEU A 132 -0.93 -8.68 -16.56
CA LEU A 132 0.32 -9.19 -17.12
C LEU A 132 0.13 -9.82 -18.50
N ASP A 133 -0.97 -10.53 -18.72
CA ASP A 133 -1.32 -11.08 -20.04
C ASP A 133 -1.54 -9.98 -21.07
N GLN A 134 -2.24 -8.90 -20.70
CA GLN A 134 -2.44 -7.77 -21.60
C GLN A 134 -1.16 -7.01 -21.93
N LEU A 135 -0.18 -6.99 -21.02
CA LEU A 135 1.12 -6.33 -21.21
C LEU A 135 2.11 -7.17 -22.03
N GLN A 136 1.77 -8.42 -22.40
CA GLN A 136 2.65 -9.25 -23.22
C GLN A 136 3.00 -8.57 -24.54
N GLY A 137 4.30 -8.64 -24.88
CA GLY A 137 4.87 -8.02 -26.08
C GLY A 137 5.31 -6.57 -25.91
N LEU A 138 5.07 -5.94 -24.73
CA LEU A 138 5.66 -4.66 -24.39
C LEU A 138 7.02 -4.85 -23.71
N ASP A 139 7.91 -3.87 -23.86
CA ASP A 139 9.21 -3.86 -23.18
C ASP A 139 9.08 -3.12 -21.84
N TYR A 140 9.14 -3.89 -20.74
CA TYR A 140 8.98 -3.35 -19.39
C TYR A 140 9.71 -4.19 -18.32
N THR A 141 9.93 -3.59 -17.17
CA THR A 141 10.42 -4.25 -15.95
C THR A 141 9.41 -4.07 -14.83
N ILE A 142 9.09 -5.14 -14.10
CA ILE A 142 8.29 -5.03 -12.87
C ILE A 142 9.24 -4.73 -11.70
N ASN A 143 8.96 -3.66 -10.97
CA ASN A 143 9.78 -3.22 -9.84
C ASN A 143 9.32 -3.88 -8.54
N GLY A 144 10.27 -4.42 -7.78
CA GLY A 144 10.05 -5.07 -6.49
C GLY A 144 9.91 -6.59 -6.58
N ASP A 145 10.01 -7.23 -5.42
CA ASP A 145 9.90 -8.68 -5.27
C ASP A 145 8.46 -9.15 -5.52
N GLN A 146 8.26 -9.93 -6.58
CA GLN A 146 6.93 -10.40 -6.99
C GLN A 146 6.47 -11.65 -6.23
N GLU A 147 7.35 -12.34 -5.51
CA GLU A 147 7.01 -13.49 -4.68
C GLU A 147 6.39 -13.05 -3.35
N ASN A 148 6.86 -11.93 -2.80
CA ASN A 148 6.44 -11.37 -1.53
C ASN A 148 5.67 -10.04 -1.67
N CYS A 149 4.78 -9.93 -2.67
CA CYS A 149 4.00 -8.71 -2.88
C CYS A 149 2.49 -8.95 -2.81
N LEU A 150 1.76 -7.91 -2.43
CA LEU A 150 0.30 -7.90 -2.53
C LEU A 150 -0.15 -7.98 -3.99
N PRO A 151 -1.16 -8.78 -4.32
CA PRO A 151 -1.72 -8.86 -5.67
C PRO A 151 -2.70 -7.72 -5.97
N THR A 152 -2.52 -6.54 -5.40
CA THR A 152 -3.41 -5.37 -5.55
C THR A 152 -2.72 -4.19 -6.19
N THR A 153 -1.43 -4.33 -6.50
CA THR A 153 -0.60 -3.27 -7.05
C THR A 153 0.53 -3.86 -7.88
N LEU A 154 0.90 -3.17 -8.95
CA LEU A 154 2.13 -3.38 -9.73
C LEU A 154 2.82 -2.03 -9.91
N ASN A 155 4.14 -2.02 -9.74
CA ASN A 155 5.00 -0.93 -10.16
C ASN A 155 5.78 -1.40 -11.38
N ILE A 156 5.59 -0.75 -12.53
CA ILE A 156 6.11 -1.18 -13.82
C ILE A 156 6.87 -0.03 -14.44
N SER A 157 8.11 -0.25 -14.84
CA SER A 157 8.90 0.68 -15.65
C SER A 157 8.84 0.28 -17.11
N PHE A 158 8.27 1.13 -17.96
CA PHE A 158 8.26 0.94 -19.41
C PHE A 158 9.58 1.48 -19.99
N HIS A 159 10.25 0.66 -20.81
CA HIS A 159 11.56 1.05 -21.36
C HIS A 159 11.36 2.03 -22.52
N GLY A 160 12.19 3.08 -22.54
CA GLY A 160 12.13 4.10 -23.58
C GLY A 160 10.93 5.03 -23.53
N VAL A 161 10.06 4.89 -22.52
CA VAL A 161 8.84 5.70 -22.36
C VAL A 161 8.87 6.45 -21.06
N ASP A 162 8.53 7.73 -21.09
CA ASP A 162 8.36 8.55 -19.89
C ASP A 162 6.98 8.37 -19.28
N ALA A 163 6.92 8.20 -17.95
CA ALA A 163 5.67 8.02 -17.22
C ALA A 163 4.71 9.21 -17.37
N GLU A 164 5.21 10.44 -17.46
CA GLU A 164 4.37 11.62 -17.68
C GLU A 164 3.68 11.56 -19.06
N GLY A 165 4.42 11.12 -20.08
CA GLY A 165 3.86 10.87 -21.42
C GLY A 165 2.74 9.82 -21.38
N ILE A 166 2.94 8.70 -20.65
CA ILE A 166 1.91 7.69 -20.43
C ILE A 166 0.68 8.33 -19.79
N PHE A 167 0.85 9.10 -18.69
CA PHE A 167 -0.27 9.75 -18.00
C PHE A 167 -1.09 10.62 -18.92
N LEU A 168 -0.43 11.49 -19.68
CA LEU A 168 -1.12 12.43 -20.58
C LEU A 168 -1.91 11.68 -21.67
N ALA A 169 -1.35 10.60 -22.17
CA ALA A 169 -1.97 9.81 -23.24
C ALA A 169 -3.16 8.98 -22.78
N VAL A 170 -3.16 8.48 -21.54
CA VAL A 170 -4.18 7.52 -21.06
C VAL A 170 -5.06 8.04 -19.92
N LYS A 171 -4.94 9.31 -19.52
CA LYS A 171 -5.67 9.93 -18.39
C LYS A 171 -7.19 9.82 -18.51
N ASP A 172 -7.72 9.75 -19.71
CA ASP A 172 -9.16 9.65 -19.96
C ASP A 172 -9.67 8.19 -19.85
N HIS A 173 -8.74 7.23 -19.74
CA HIS A 173 -9.02 5.80 -19.62
C HIS A 173 -8.67 5.23 -18.24
N TYR A 174 -7.56 5.69 -17.63
CA TYR A 174 -7.05 5.13 -16.39
C TYR A 174 -6.60 6.20 -15.41
N ALA A 175 -6.74 5.89 -14.11
CA ALA A 175 -6.18 6.67 -13.01
C ALA A 175 -4.90 5.99 -12.49
N PHE A 176 -3.81 6.13 -13.20
CA PHE A 176 -2.49 5.62 -12.78
C PHE A 176 -1.77 6.61 -11.85
N SER A 177 -0.63 6.21 -11.31
CA SER A 177 0.22 7.07 -10.48
C SER A 177 1.71 6.81 -10.80
N ASN A 178 2.53 7.87 -10.80
CA ASN A 178 3.98 7.80 -10.97
C ASN A 178 4.76 7.58 -9.66
N GLY A 179 4.13 7.01 -8.64
CA GLY A 179 4.75 6.79 -7.33
C GLY A 179 3.73 6.75 -6.23
N SER A 180 4.01 7.33 -5.05
CA SER A 180 3.00 7.45 -4.01
C SER A 180 1.95 8.50 -4.41
N ALA A 181 0.68 8.17 -4.20
CA ALA A 181 -0.43 9.09 -4.47
C ALA A 181 -0.32 10.40 -3.66
N CYS A 182 0.39 10.39 -2.52
CA CYS A 182 0.62 11.55 -1.68
C CYS A 182 1.60 12.57 -2.31
N ASN A 183 2.47 12.12 -3.21
CA ASN A 183 3.46 12.95 -3.89
C ASN A 183 3.09 13.26 -5.36
N SER A 184 1.89 12.91 -5.79
CA SER A 184 1.43 13.10 -7.18
C SER A 184 1.42 14.57 -7.67
N GLY A 185 1.62 15.53 -6.78
CA GLY A 185 1.79 16.96 -7.12
C GLY A 185 3.25 17.41 -7.28
N SER A 186 4.23 16.53 -7.05
CA SER A 186 5.65 16.85 -7.25
C SER A 186 6.19 16.06 -8.45
N HIS A 187 6.91 16.75 -9.34
CA HIS A 187 7.66 16.09 -10.44
C HIS A 187 8.93 15.37 -9.94
N ALA A 188 9.08 15.18 -8.62
CA ALA A 188 10.25 14.52 -8.06
C ALA A 188 10.20 13.01 -8.32
N PRO A 189 11.31 12.37 -8.65
CA PRO A 189 11.44 10.93 -8.80
C PRO A 189 10.96 10.18 -7.54
N SER A 190 10.47 8.96 -7.70
CA SER A 190 10.11 8.13 -6.55
C SER A 190 11.31 7.89 -5.64
N TYR A 191 11.21 8.37 -4.40
CA TYR A 191 12.26 8.11 -3.39
C TYR A 191 12.36 6.61 -3.04
N VAL A 192 11.27 5.84 -3.21
CA VAL A 192 11.27 4.39 -3.00
C VAL A 192 12.12 3.70 -4.06
N LEU A 193 11.85 3.97 -5.35
CA LEU A 193 12.60 3.37 -6.45
C LEU A 193 14.06 3.82 -6.43
N THR A 194 14.32 5.08 -6.07
CA THR A 194 15.69 5.61 -5.86
C THR A 194 16.40 4.86 -4.73
N ALA A 195 15.74 4.65 -3.59
CA ALA A 195 16.31 3.91 -2.47
C ALA A 195 16.52 2.42 -2.78
N MET A 196 15.75 1.85 -3.72
CA MET A 196 15.98 0.50 -4.26
C MET A 196 17.19 0.43 -5.20
N GLY A 197 17.79 1.56 -5.57
CA GLY A 197 18.94 1.63 -6.47
C GLY A 197 18.60 1.41 -7.95
N LEU A 198 17.36 1.65 -8.36
CA LEU A 198 16.99 1.56 -9.75
C LEU A 198 17.66 2.67 -10.56
N PRO A 199 18.08 2.40 -11.82
CA PRO A 199 18.63 3.43 -12.70
C PRO A 199 17.53 4.46 -13.07
N GLU A 200 17.99 5.69 -13.34
CA GLU A 200 17.11 6.84 -13.54
C GLU A 200 16.09 6.63 -14.68
N ASN A 201 16.51 5.98 -15.77
CA ASN A 201 15.63 5.67 -16.90
C ASN A 201 14.46 4.74 -16.51
N LEU A 202 14.67 3.79 -15.58
CA LEU A 202 13.59 2.95 -15.05
C LEU A 202 12.67 3.72 -14.09
N ILE A 203 13.25 4.62 -13.29
CA ILE A 203 12.47 5.47 -12.38
C ILE A 203 11.55 6.40 -13.15
N ASN A 204 12.06 7.02 -14.23
CA ASN A 204 11.31 7.97 -15.06
C ASN A 204 10.19 7.28 -15.88
N GLY A 205 10.37 6.03 -16.26
CA GLY A 205 9.34 5.22 -16.93
C GLY A 205 8.39 4.48 -16.00
N ALA A 206 8.49 4.70 -14.67
CA ALA A 206 7.76 3.91 -13.68
C ALA A 206 6.32 4.38 -13.50
N VAL A 207 5.38 3.46 -13.66
CA VAL A 207 3.94 3.66 -13.42
C VAL A 207 3.47 2.69 -12.37
N ARG A 208 2.69 3.16 -11.40
CA ARG A 208 1.98 2.30 -10.46
C ARG A 208 0.55 2.08 -10.90
N ILE A 209 0.17 0.82 -11.09
CA ILE A 209 -1.19 0.37 -11.34
C ILE A 209 -1.73 -0.26 -10.06
N SER A 210 -2.89 0.16 -9.60
CA SER A 210 -3.54 -0.39 -8.40
C SER A 210 -5.00 -0.74 -8.69
N TRP A 211 -5.49 -1.82 -8.10
CA TRP A 211 -6.85 -2.32 -8.35
C TRP A 211 -7.48 -2.93 -7.10
N SER A 212 -8.76 -3.22 -7.19
CA SER A 212 -9.52 -3.96 -6.20
C SER A 212 -10.07 -5.26 -6.79
N TYR A 213 -10.67 -6.08 -5.97
CA TYR A 213 -11.30 -7.34 -6.35
C TYR A 213 -12.49 -7.19 -7.32
N HIS A 214 -13.05 -5.98 -7.46
CA HIS A 214 -14.13 -5.67 -8.43
C HIS A 214 -13.62 -5.07 -9.73
N THR A 215 -12.31 -4.88 -9.89
CA THR A 215 -11.78 -4.16 -11.06
C THR A 215 -11.89 -5.03 -12.31
N LEU A 216 -12.56 -4.48 -13.31
CA LEU A 216 -12.43 -4.93 -14.70
C LEU A 216 -11.44 -4.01 -15.39
N ILE A 217 -10.43 -4.57 -16.03
CA ILE A 217 -9.35 -3.78 -16.66
C ILE A 217 -9.20 -4.15 -18.11
N ASP A 218 -9.12 -3.10 -18.94
CA ASP A 218 -8.71 -3.16 -20.34
C ASP A 218 -7.54 -2.20 -20.53
N LEU A 219 -6.37 -2.69 -20.89
CA LEU A 219 -5.14 -1.91 -21.09
C LEU A 219 -4.86 -1.58 -22.54
N SER A 220 -5.83 -1.70 -23.44
CA SER A 220 -5.67 -1.47 -24.89
C SER A 220 -5.13 -0.05 -25.19
N ALA A 221 -5.63 0.98 -24.52
CA ALA A 221 -5.14 2.35 -24.71
C ALA A 221 -3.66 2.52 -24.31
N LEU A 222 -3.25 1.92 -23.17
CA LEU A 222 -1.86 1.91 -22.75
C LEU A 222 -0.97 1.18 -23.77
N LYS A 223 -1.40 -0.01 -24.20
CA LYS A 223 -0.66 -0.82 -25.16
C LYS A 223 -0.48 -0.10 -26.51
N ASN A 224 -1.53 0.54 -27.00
CA ASN A 224 -1.46 1.31 -28.26
C ASN A 224 -0.49 2.48 -28.14
N TYR A 225 -0.49 3.19 -27.01
CA TYR A 225 0.42 4.31 -26.78
C TYR A 225 1.89 3.84 -26.70
N THR A 226 2.19 2.83 -25.89
CA THR A 226 3.57 2.33 -25.75
C THR A 226 4.12 1.76 -27.05
N ASN A 227 3.32 1.06 -27.84
CA ASN A 227 3.71 0.57 -29.15
C ASN A 227 3.98 1.72 -30.14
N SER A 228 3.18 2.78 -30.12
CA SER A 228 3.40 3.93 -31.02
C SER A 228 4.73 4.63 -30.79
N ILE A 229 5.23 4.65 -29.55
CA ILE A 229 6.54 5.23 -29.22
C ILE A 229 7.68 4.32 -29.67
N SER A 230 7.56 3.00 -29.45
CA SER A 230 8.61 2.04 -29.82
C SER A 230 8.85 1.94 -31.33
N GLU A 231 7.91 2.39 -32.16
CA GLU A 231 8.09 2.47 -33.63
C GLU A 231 8.95 3.67 -34.07
N TYR A 232 9.19 4.65 -33.17
CA TYR A 232 9.98 5.87 -33.47
C TYR A 232 11.37 5.89 -32.79
N CYS A 233 11.70 4.87 -32.00
CA CYS A 233 13.00 4.68 -31.35
C CYS A 233 13.79 3.56 -31.99
#